data_385eb6c20ebf4c721fa9cced1683a6da
#
_entry.id   385eb6c20ebf4c721fa9cced1683a6da
#
_cell.length_a   1.000
_cell.length_b   1.000
_cell.length_c   1.000
_cell.angle_alpha   90.00
_cell.angle_beta   90.00
_cell.angle_gamma   90.00
#
_symmetry.space_group_name_H-M   'P 1'
#
loop_
_entity.id
_entity.type
_entity.pdbx_description
1 polymer ?
#
loop_
_entity_poly.entity_id
_entity_poly.type
_entity_poly.pdbx_seq_one_letter_code
_entity_poly.pdbx_strand_id
1 'polypeptide(L)'
;MARLEGKIALVTGGSSGIGLATAKRFVTEGAYVFITGRREQELSVAVKDIGKNVAGIRGDVSQLDDLDRLFDQIKSDKGRLDVLFANAGIAKYTRLGKITEDLYDSIFDVNVKGVLFTVQKALPLMSDGSSIILNASIVGSKGLPANSIYSATKAAVRSFARTWTRISRSGTSG
;
A
#
# COMPACT_ATOMS: atom_id res chain seq x y z
N MET A 1 1.96 18.59 -19.32
CA MET A 1 2.71 17.34 -19.49
C MET A 1 2.27 16.38 -18.40
N ALA A 2 1.98 15.14 -18.75
CA ALA A 2 1.65 14.08 -17.78
C ALA A 2 2.91 13.74 -16.96
N ARG A 3 2.81 13.82 -15.62
CA ARG A 3 3.98 13.67 -14.72
C ARG A 3 4.44 12.23 -14.55
N LEU A 4 3.58 11.27 -14.87
CA LEU A 4 3.83 9.84 -14.70
C LEU A 4 3.76 9.09 -16.03
N GLU A 5 4.02 9.78 -17.14
CA GLU A 5 4.00 9.16 -18.47
C GLU A 5 4.95 7.96 -18.53
N GLY A 6 4.42 6.80 -18.96
CA GLY A 6 5.16 5.55 -19.07
C GLY A 6 5.56 4.89 -17.75
N LYS A 7 5.16 5.44 -16.59
CA LYS A 7 5.44 4.85 -15.26
C LYS A 7 4.47 3.72 -14.95
N ILE A 8 4.96 2.72 -14.24
CA ILE A 8 4.18 1.61 -13.71
C ILE A 8 3.98 1.84 -12.20
N ALA A 9 2.72 1.88 -11.77
CA ALA A 9 2.39 2.13 -10.36
C ALA A 9 1.57 0.99 -9.76
N LEU A 10 1.75 0.74 -8.45
CA LEU A 10 0.90 -0.12 -7.64
C LEU A 10 0.26 0.70 -6.52
N VAL A 11 -1.05 0.56 -6.36
CA VAL A 11 -1.83 1.15 -5.26
C VAL A 11 -2.51 0.03 -4.48
N THR A 12 -2.07 -0.25 -3.25
CA THR A 12 -2.77 -1.21 -2.38
C THR A 12 -4.00 -0.55 -1.74
N GLY A 13 -5.10 -1.31 -1.60
CA GLY A 13 -6.39 -0.73 -1.20
C GLY A 13 -6.94 0.25 -2.23
N GLY A 14 -6.70 -0.02 -3.52
CA GLY A 14 -7.06 0.85 -4.64
C GLY A 14 -8.51 0.80 -5.09
N SER A 15 -9.36 -0.03 -4.45
CA SER A 15 -10.77 -0.19 -4.84
C SER A 15 -11.71 0.87 -4.26
N SER A 16 -11.25 1.72 -3.33
CA SER A 16 -12.10 2.75 -2.69
C SER A 16 -11.29 3.90 -2.08
N GLY A 17 -11.98 4.97 -1.70
CA GLY A 17 -11.42 6.07 -0.90
C GLY A 17 -10.15 6.70 -1.50
N ILE A 18 -9.14 6.93 -0.65
CA ILE A 18 -7.87 7.57 -1.03
C ILE A 18 -7.14 6.76 -2.11
N GLY A 19 -7.13 5.41 -1.98
CA GLY A 19 -6.47 4.54 -2.95
C GLY A 19 -7.07 4.67 -4.35
N LEU A 20 -8.39 4.62 -4.46
CA LEU A 20 -9.09 4.78 -5.75
C LEU A 20 -8.86 6.18 -6.36
N ALA A 21 -8.96 7.22 -5.55
CA ALA A 21 -8.72 8.59 -6.01
C ALA A 21 -7.28 8.77 -6.51
N THR A 22 -6.31 8.17 -5.81
CA THR A 22 -4.90 8.19 -6.21
C THR A 22 -4.69 7.41 -7.51
N ALA A 23 -5.27 6.21 -7.64
CA ALA A 23 -5.17 5.41 -8.85
C ALA A 23 -5.71 6.15 -10.08
N LYS A 24 -6.89 6.79 -9.96
CA LYS A 24 -7.45 7.66 -11.01
C LYS A 24 -6.49 8.79 -11.37
N ARG A 25 -5.93 9.45 -10.38
CA ARG A 25 -4.98 10.55 -10.61
C ARG A 25 -3.72 10.04 -11.30
N PHE A 26 -3.16 8.93 -10.90
CA PHE A 26 -1.96 8.36 -11.53
C PHE A 26 -2.20 8.00 -13.00
N VAL A 27 -3.37 7.41 -13.31
CA VAL A 27 -3.77 7.15 -14.71
C VAL A 27 -3.92 8.45 -15.51
N THR A 28 -4.52 9.49 -14.94
CA THR A 28 -4.64 10.81 -15.57
C THR A 28 -3.27 11.43 -15.85
N GLU A 29 -2.28 11.16 -15.01
CA GLU A 29 -0.90 11.62 -15.19
C GLU A 29 -0.05 10.71 -16.10
N GLY A 30 -0.66 9.72 -16.76
CA GLY A 30 -0.02 8.88 -17.79
C GLY A 30 0.56 7.55 -17.28
N ALA A 31 0.36 7.19 -16.04
CA ALA A 31 0.81 5.90 -15.50
C ALA A 31 -0.08 4.74 -15.95
N TYR A 32 0.51 3.55 -16.04
CA TYR A 32 -0.22 2.30 -15.94
C TYR A 32 -0.31 1.90 -14.46
N VAL A 33 -1.50 1.59 -13.95
CA VAL A 33 -1.72 1.40 -12.53
C VAL A 33 -2.25 0.00 -12.23
N PHE A 34 -1.58 -0.74 -11.37
CA PHE A 34 -2.13 -1.90 -10.71
C PHE A 34 -2.83 -1.45 -9.43
N ILE A 35 -4.04 -1.94 -9.20
CA ILE A 35 -4.76 -1.77 -7.94
C ILE A 35 -5.03 -3.12 -7.31
N THR A 36 -4.91 -3.23 -5.99
CA THR A 36 -5.28 -4.45 -5.28
C THR A 36 -6.26 -4.17 -4.15
N GLY A 37 -7.10 -5.17 -3.86
CA GLY A 37 -8.10 -5.15 -2.80
C GLY A 37 -8.70 -6.53 -2.60
N ARG A 38 -9.31 -6.76 -1.43
CA ARG A 38 -9.83 -8.08 -1.02
C ARG A 38 -11.15 -8.44 -1.69
N ARG A 39 -11.97 -7.43 -1.97
CA ARG A 39 -13.34 -7.60 -2.44
C ARG A 39 -13.37 -7.51 -3.96
N GLU A 40 -13.66 -8.65 -4.59
CA GLU A 40 -13.63 -8.81 -6.05
C GLU A 40 -14.58 -7.84 -6.76
N GLN A 41 -15.81 -7.72 -6.25
CA GLN A 41 -16.82 -6.86 -6.88
C GLN A 41 -16.41 -5.39 -6.87
N GLU A 42 -15.97 -4.86 -5.71
CA GLU A 42 -15.51 -3.48 -5.60
C GLU A 42 -14.26 -3.21 -6.43
N LEU A 43 -13.37 -4.21 -6.52
CA LEU A 43 -12.17 -4.10 -7.36
C LEU A 43 -12.55 -4.01 -8.83
N SER A 44 -13.48 -4.85 -9.30
CA SER A 44 -13.99 -4.84 -10.67
C SER A 44 -14.70 -3.54 -11.01
N VAL A 45 -15.50 -3.01 -10.07
CA VAL A 45 -16.16 -1.69 -10.23
C VAL A 45 -15.11 -0.58 -10.33
N ALA A 46 -14.07 -0.60 -9.47
CA ALA A 46 -13.01 0.39 -9.50
C ALA A 46 -12.24 0.38 -10.83
N VAL A 47 -11.90 -0.80 -11.36
CA VAL A 47 -11.25 -0.94 -12.66
C VAL A 47 -12.10 -0.33 -13.77
N LYS A 48 -13.42 -0.62 -13.79
CA LYS A 48 -14.35 -0.04 -14.78
C LYS A 48 -14.45 1.48 -14.65
N ASP A 49 -14.47 1.99 -13.44
CA ASP A 49 -14.58 3.42 -13.12
C ASP A 49 -13.29 4.20 -13.50
N ILE A 50 -12.13 3.59 -13.36
CA ILE A 50 -10.84 4.15 -13.82
C ILE A 50 -10.74 4.08 -15.36
N GLY A 51 -11.16 2.98 -15.96
CA GLY A 51 -11.34 2.78 -17.39
C GLY A 51 -10.11 2.21 -18.08
N LYS A 52 -9.12 3.04 -18.44
CA LYS A 52 -7.92 2.61 -19.21
C LYS A 52 -6.66 2.59 -18.34
N ASN A 53 -5.63 1.91 -18.81
CA ASN A 53 -4.30 1.85 -18.16
C ASN A 53 -4.37 1.40 -16.68
N VAL A 54 -5.27 0.50 -16.38
CA VAL A 54 -5.44 -0.07 -15.03
C VAL A 54 -5.67 -1.57 -15.09
N ALA A 55 -5.12 -2.30 -14.12
CA ALA A 55 -5.45 -3.69 -13.85
C ALA A 55 -5.77 -3.87 -12.36
N GLY A 56 -6.80 -4.66 -12.07
CA GLY A 56 -7.17 -5.05 -10.71
C GLY A 56 -6.66 -6.46 -10.42
N ILE A 57 -5.91 -6.63 -9.34
CA ILE A 57 -5.44 -7.93 -8.86
C ILE A 57 -6.00 -8.14 -7.46
N ARG A 58 -6.87 -9.15 -7.31
CA ARG A 58 -7.43 -9.48 -6.00
C ARG A 58 -6.35 -9.99 -5.07
N GLY A 59 -6.32 -9.47 -3.83
CA GLY A 59 -5.40 -9.92 -2.79
C GLY A 59 -5.63 -9.21 -1.46
N ASP A 60 -5.27 -9.90 -0.38
CA ASP A 60 -5.21 -9.35 0.98
C ASP A 60 -3.74 -9.12 1.36
N VAL A 61 -3.37 -7.87 1.63
CA VAL A 61 -1.98 -7.52 1.98
C VAL A 61 -1.49 -8.18 3.28
N SER A 62 -2.41 -8.68 4.13
CA SER A 62 -2.07 -9.45 5.33
C SER A 62 -1.64 -10.90 5.04
N GLN A 63 -1.90 -11.39 3.82
CA GLN A 63 -1.57 -12.74 3.36
C GLN A 63 -0.35 -12.69 2.43
N LEU A 64 0.74 -13.35 2.83
CA LEU A 64 1.99 -13.28 2.06
C LEU A 64 1.88 -13.92 0.68
N ASP A 65 1.11 -15.02 0.56
CA ASP A 65 0.87 -15.70 -0.71
C ASP A 65 0.08 -14.81 -1.69
N ASP A 66 -0.83 -13.97 -1.19
CA ASP A 66 -1.54 -13.00 -2.03
C ASP A 66 -0.59 -11.92 -2.55
N LEU A 67 0.35 -11.49 -1.71
CA LEU A 67 1.40 -10.56 -2.14
C LEU A 67 2.35 -11.21 -3.15
N ASP A 68 2.71 -12.49 -2.99
CA ASP A 68 3.54 -13.19 -3.96
C ASP A 68 2.85 -13.22 -5.33
N ARG A 69 1.60 -13.66 -5.39
CA ARG A 69 0.81 -13.64 -6.65
C ARG A 69 0.68 -12.24 -7.26
N LEU A 70 0.49 -11.22 -6.42
CA LEU A 70 0.40 -9.83 -6.89
C LEU A 70 1.70 -9.39 -7.58
N PHE A 71 2.86 -9.61 -6.96
CA PHE A 71 4.13 -9.17 -7.53
C PHE A 71 4.60 -10.05 -8.70
N ASP A 72 4.29 -11.34 -8.70
CA ASP A 72 4.52 -12.23 -9.86
C ASP A 72 3.71 -11.76 -11.08
N GLN A 73 2.46 -11.37 -10.88
CA GLN A 73 1.63 -10.82 -11.96
C GLN A 73 2.19 -9.48 -12.48
N ILE A 74 2.58 -8.56 -11.61
CA ILE A 74 3.21 -7.29 -12.01
C ILE A 74 4.49 -7.54 -12.80
N LYS A 75 5.32 -8.48 -12.33
CA LYS A 75 6.55 -8.89 -13.00
C LYS A 75 6.29 -9.45 -14.39
N SER A 76 5.31 -10.34 -14.50
CA SER A 76 4.92 -10.94 -15.79
C SER A 76 4.39 -9.90 -16.78
N ASP A 77 3.54 -8.99 -16.32
CA ASP A 77 2.85 -8.04 -17.21
C ASP A 77 3.72 -6.85 -17.63
N LYS A 78 4.59 -6.36 -16.72
CA LYS A 78 5.32 -5.11 -16.90
C LYS A 78 6.82 -5.18 -16.60
N GLY A 79 7.29 -6.20 -15.90
CA GLY A 79 8.70 -6.43 -15.57
C GLY A 79 9.32 -5.43 -14.58
N ARG A 80 8.61 -4.38 -14.20
CA ARG A 80 9.11 -3.33 -13.29
C ARG A 80 7.98 -2.65 -12.52
N LEU A 81 8.39 -1.90 -11.48
CA LEU A 81 7.52 -1.03 -10.71
C LEU A 81 8.24 0.31 -10.43
N ASP A 82 7.66 1.42 -10.87
CA ASP A 82 8.24 2.75 -10.68
C ASP A 82 7.68 3.48 -9.45
N VAL A 83 6.40 3.22 -9.10
CA VAL A 83 5.74 3.88 -7.97
C VAL A 83 4.94 2.86 -7.17
N LEU A 84 5.22 2.79 -5.87
CA LEU A 84 4.42 2.02 -4.92
C LEU A 84 3.68 2.97 -3.97
N PHE A 85 2.35 2.88 -3.91
CA PHE A 85 1.55 3.48 -2.85
C PHE A 85 1.00 2.39 -1.92
N ALA A 86 1.69 2.16 -0.80
CA ALA A 86 1.26 1.26 0.27
C ALA A 86 0.17 1.96 1.10
N ASN A 87 -1.07 1.86 0.64
CA ASN A 87 -2.22 2.58 1.17
C ASN A 87 -3.21 1.66 1.90
N ALA A 88 -3.27 0.37 1.59
CA ALA A 88 -4.19 -0.55 2.26
C ALA A 88 -4.07 -0.43 3.79
N GLY A 89 -5.21 -0.30 4.46
CA GLY A 89 -5.27 -0.16 5.90
C GLY A 89 -6.70 -0.19 6.42
N ILE A 90 -6.83 -0.58 7.67
CA ILE A 90 -8.10 -0.61 8.40
C ILE A 90 -7.98 0.16 9.71
N ALA A 91 -9.10 0.73 10.16
CA ALA A 91 -9.21 1.36 11.47
C ALA A 91 -10.42 0.79 12.22
N LYS A 92 -10.22 0.43 13.46
CA LYS A 92 -11.28 0.06 14.40
C LYS A 92 -10.98 0.74 15.73
N TYR A 93 -11.99 1.39 16.28
CA TYR A 93 -11.88 2.15 17.53
C TYR A 93 -12.36 1.31 18.71
N THR A 94 -11.50 1.12 19.70
CA THR A 94 -11.81 0.31 20.89
C THR A 94 -11.13 0.90 22.11
N ARG A 95 -11.89 1.02 23.22
CA ARG A 95 -11.37 1.54 24.50
C ARG A 95 -10.34 0.57 25.07
N LEU A 96 -9.32 1.11 25.72
CA LEU A 96 -8.37 0.33 26.51
C LEU A 96 -9.15 -0.51 27.55
N GLY A 97 -8.76 -1.78 27.72
CA GLY A 97 -9.47 -2.76 28.54
C GLY A 97 -10.58 -3.54 27.82
N LYS A 98 -10.89 -3.19 26.54
CA LYS A 98 -11.83 -3.92 25.67
C LYS A 98 -11.18 -4.40 24.37
N ILE A 99 -9.86 -4.29 24.28
CA ILE A 99 -9.09 -4.75 23.12
C ILE A 99 -8.94 -6.27 23.23
N THR A 100 -9.30 -6.99 22.18
CA THR A 100 -9.07 -8.43 22.04
C THR A 100 -7.84 -8.70 21.19
N GLU A 101 -7.26 -9.88 21.31
CA GLU A 101 -6.14 -10.35 20.50
C GLU A 101 -6.51 -10.32 18.99
N ASP A 102 -7.66 -10.89 18.63
CA ASP A 102 -8.16 -10.87 17.23
C ASP A 102 -8.26 -9.47 16.65
N LEU A 103 -8.70 -8.50 17.45
CA LEU A 103 -8.77 -7.12 17.03
C LEU A 103 -7.38 -6.55 16.78
N TYR A 104 -6.45 -6.79 17.71
CA TYR A 104 -5.06 -6.37 17.59
C TYR A 104 -4.43 -6.98 16.35
N ASP A 105 -4.48 -8.30 16.18
CA ASP A 105 -3.90 -9.02 15.06
C ASP A 105 -4.48 -8.54 13.73
N SER A 106 -5.80 -8.40 13.63
CA SER A 106 -6.45 -7.94 12.40
C SER A 106 -5.95 -6.57 11.93
N ILE A 107 -5.65 -5.66 12.86
CA ILE A 107 -5.20 -4.30 12.53
C ILE A 107 -3.69 -4.29 12.23
N PHE A 108 -2.87 -4.98 13.04
CA PHE A 108 -1.43 -5.06 12.83
C PHE A 108 -1.07 -5.83 11.57
N ASP A 109 -1.76 -6.93 11.28
CA ASP A 109 -1.53 -7.72 10.08
C ASP A 109 -1.74 -6.91 8.79
N VAL A 110 -2.80 -6.12 8.73
CA VAL A 110 -3.04 -5.28 7.55
C VAL A 110 -2.12 -4.06 7.54
N ASN A 111 -2.05 -3.30 8.65
CA ASN A 111 -1.47 -1.96 8.66
C ASN A 111 0.06 -1.96 8.84
N VAL A 112 0.64 -3.00 9.43
CA VAL A 112 2.09 -3.09 9.71
C VAL A 112 2.74 -4.20 8.89
N LYS A 113 2.36 -5.46 9.12
CA LYS A 113 2.88 -6.60 8.37
C LYS A 113 2.62 -6.44 6.87
N GLY A 114 1.38 -6.11 6.49
CA GLY A 114 1.00 -5.89 5.09
C GLY A 114 1.81 -4.78 4.42
N VAL A 115 2.05 -3.67 5.10
CA VAL A 115 2.89 -2.58 4.57
C VAL A 115 4.34 -3.02 4.41
N LEU A 116 4.92 -3.65 5.46
CA LEU A 116 6.30 -4.12 5.44
C LEU A 116 6.55 -5.07 4.26
N PHE A 117 5.76 -6.14 4.15
CA PHE A 117 5.97 -7.14 3.12
C PHE A 117 5.56 -6.69 1.72
N THR A 118 4.58 -5.78 1.59
CA THR A 118 4.31 -5.11 0.32
C THR A 118 5.55 -4.38 -0.20
N VAL A 119 6.20 -3.59 0.66
CA VAL A 119 7.43 -2.87 0.28
C VAL A 119 8.56 -3.86 -0.02
N GLN A 120 8.82 -4.83 0.87
CA GLN A 120 9.90 -5.81 0.69
C GLN A 120 9.79 -6.58 -0.62
N LYS A 121 8.58 -7.03 -0.97
CA LYS A 121 8.33 -7.78 -2.22
C LYS A 121 8.32 -6.89 -3.47
N ALA A 122 8.11 -5.58 -3.32
CA ALA A 122 8.22 -4.62 -4.42
C ALA A 122 9.68 -4.34 -4.83
N LEU A 123 10.62 -4.35 -3.87
CA LEU A 123 12.02 -3.93 -4.09
C LEU A 123 12.70 -4.60 -5.32
N PRO A 124 12.54 -5.92 -5.57
CA PRO A 124 13.18 -6.55 -6.73
C PRO A 124 12.68 -6.04 -8.09
N LEU A 125 11.52 -5.37 -8.13
CA LEU A 125 10.94 -4.77 -9.35
C LEU A 125 11.21 -3.27 -9.45
N MET A 126 11.79 -2.67 -8.41
CA MET A 126 12.05 -1.22 -8.33
C MET A 126 13.52 -0.94 -8.61
N SER A 127 13.78 -0.01 -9.50
CA SER A 127 15.12 0.49 -9.82
C SER A 127 15.36 1.86 -9.21
N ASP A 128 16.57 2.38 -9.36
CA ASP A 128 16.90 3.75 -8.97
C ASP A 128 15.94 4.76 -9.62
N GLY A 129 15.52 5.75 -8.84
CA GLY A 129 14.52 6.73 -9.24
C GLY A 129 13.08 6.30 -9.05
N SER A 130 12.82 5.08 -8.57
CA SER A 130 11.49 4.65 -8.12
C SER A 130 11.07 5.34 -6.82
N SER A 131 9.76 5.38 -6.55
CA SER A 131 9.20 6.05 -5.38
C SER A 131 8.29 5.15 -4.56
N ILE A 132 8.44 5.17 -3.23
CA ILE A 132 7.57 4.48 -2.28
C ILE A 132 6.83 5.51 -1.45
N ILE A 133 5.50 5.44 -1.45
CA ILE A 133 4.60 6.29 -0.67
C ILE A 133 3.93 5.42 0.39
N LEU A 134 4.05 5.81 1.66
CA LEU A 134 3.42 5.13 2.79
C LEU A 134 2.29 5.97 3.35
N ASN A 135 1.08 5.41 3.42
CA ASN A 135 -0.08 6.09 3.98
C ASN A 135 -0.07 6.01 5.51
N ALA A 136 0.57 6.98 6.16
CA ALA A 136 0.56 7.15 7.62
C ALA A 136 -0.72 7.88 8.10
N SER A 137 -0.67 8.48 9.28
CA SER A 137 -1.77 9.28 9.84
C SER A 137 -1.22 10.24 10.88
N ILE A 138 -1.96 11.34 11.14
CA ILE A 138 -1.67 12.25 12.25
C ILE A 138 -1.70 11.55 13.61
N VAL A 139 -2.52 10.50 13.75
CA VAL A 139 -2.61 9.72 14.99
C VAL A 139 -1.35 8.88 15.28
N GLY A 140 -0.44 8.75 14.32
CA GLY A 140 0.89 8.19 14.56
C GLY A 140 1.81 9.10 15.40
N SER A 141 1.38 10.33 15.69
CA SER A 141 2.09 11.31 16.53
C SER A 141 1.19 12.04 17.53
N LYS A 142 -0.14 11.89 17.42
CA LYS A 142 -1.13 12.48 18.33
C LYS A 142 -1.99 11.38 18.95
N GLY A 143 -2.21 11.44 20.27
CA GLY A 143 -3.13 10.55 20.97
C GLY A 143 -4.58 10.95 20.72
N LEU A 144 -5.43 9.97 20.40
CA LEU A 144 -6.89 10.13 20.35
C LEU A 144 -7.56 9.04 21.20
N PRO A 145 -8.69 9.34 21.88
CA PRO A 145 -9.43 8.36 22.66
C PRO A 145 -9.83 7.13 21.81
N ALA A 146 -9.79 5.95 22.41
CA ALA A 146 -10.19 4.67 21.81
C ALA A 146 -9.40 4.27 20.54
N ASN A 147 -8.24 4.86 20.27
CA ASN A 147 -7.49 4.71 19.02
C ASN A 147 -6.11 4.05 19.20
N SER A 148 -5.86 3.39 20.32
CA SER A 148 -4.53 2.88 20.72
C SER A 148 -3.87 2.03 19.65
N ILE A 149 -4.56 1.01 19.13
CA ILE A 149 -3.99 0.04 18.17
C ILE A 149 -3.72 0.72 16.83
N TYR A 150 -4.73 1.41 16.28
CA TYR A 150 -4.56 2.08 15.00
C TYR A 150 -3.44 3.12 15.04
N SER A 151 -3.38 3.93 16.09
CA SER A 151 -2.31 4.91 16.31
C SER A 151 -0.92 4.24 16.35
N ALA A 152 -0.79 3.12 17.08
CA ALA A 152 0.45 2.35 17.13
C ALA A 152 0.88 1.85 15.75
N THR A 153 -0.06 1.33 14.94
CA THR A 153 0.26 0.90 13.56
C THR A 153 0.73 2.06 12.68
N LYS A 154 0.13 3.24 12.81
CA LYS A 154 0.53 4.42 12.02
C LYS A 154 1.85 5.04 12.49
N ALA A 155 2.18 4.90 13.78
CA ALA A 155 3.51 5.20 14.31
C ALA A 155 4.58 4.25 13.74
N ALA A 156 4.28 2.93 13.65
CA ALA A 156 5.16 1.95 13.03
C ALA A 156 5.43 2.28 11.56
N VAL A 157 4.39 2.57 10.76
CA VAL A 157 4.54 2.98 9.35
C VAL A 157 5.43 4.22 9.21
N ARG A 158 5.26 5.22 10.09
CA ARG A 158 6.12 6.40 10.11
C ARG A 158 7.57 6.05 10.47
N SER A 159 7.79 5.08 11.37
CA SER A 159 9.12 4.61 11.72
C SER A 159 9.79 3.92 10.53
N PHE A 160 9.07 3.08 9.78
CA PHE A 160 9.57 2.48 8.55
C PHE A 160 10.08 3.53 7.56
N ALA A 161 9.29 4.56 7.29
CA ALA A 161 9.70 5.63 6.38
C ALA A 161 11.04 6.27 6.79
N ARG A 162 11.21 6.58 8.08
CA ARG A 162 12.45 7.15 8.60
C ARG A 162 13.66 6.23 8.50
N THR A 163 13.44 4.92 8.69
CA THR A 163 14.49 3.93 8.63
C THR A 163 14.92 3.67 7.17
N TRP A 164 13.94 3.46 6.28
CA TRP A 164 14.22 3.10 4.89
C TRP A 164 14.85 4.22 4.08
N THR A 165 14.50 5.48 4.35
CA THR A 165 15.17 6.63 3.71
C THR A 165 16.65 6.78 4.10
N ARG A 166 17.10 6.20 5.21
CA ARG A 166 18.53 6.17 5.59
C ARG A 166 19.28 5.08 4.86
N ILE A 167 18.67 3.92 4.65
CA ILE A 167 19.26 2.80 3.92
C ILE A 167 19.54 3.21 2.47
N SER A 168 18.59 3.85 1.81
CA SER A 168 18.73 4.29 0.41
C SER A 168 19.82 5.37 0.20
N ARG A 169 20.19 6.12 1.24
CA ARG A 169 21.25 7.15 1.18
C ARG A 169 22.65 6.60 1.40
N SER A 170 22.79 5.46 2.02
CA SER A 170 24.10 4.90 2.40
C SER A 170 24.73 4.01 1.34
N GLY A 171 24.03 3.72 0.23
CA GLY A 171 24.58 2.91 -0.88
C GLY A 171 25.06 1.51 -0.48
N THR A 172 24.80 1.07 0.73
CA THR A 172 25.19 -0.24 1.24
C THR A 172 24.09 -1.25 1.01
N SER A 173 24.15 -1.89 -0.17
CA SER A 173 23.61 -3.23 -0.32
C SER A 173 24.38 -4.14 0.62
N GLY A 174 23.76 -4.53 1.72
CA GLY A 174 24.22 -5.63 2.55
C GLY A 174 23.52 -6.91 2.13
#